data_1cb1853e4d8e22d17c81aeed742e2e61
#
_entry.id   1cb1853e4d8e22d17c81aeed742e2e61
#
_cell.length_a   1.000
_cell.length_b   1.000
_cell.length_c   1.000
_cell.angle_alpha   90.00
_cell.angle_beta   90.00
_cell.angle_gamma   90.00
#
_symmetry.space_group_name_H-M   'P 1'
#
loop_
_entity.id
_entity.type
_entity.pdbx_description
1 polymer ?
#
loop_
_entity_poly.entity_id
_entity_poly.type
_entity_poly.pdbx_seq_one_letter_code
_entity_poly.pdbx_strand_id
1 'polypeptide(L)'
;MSHGDYKAFFAAACAGDVELVRHHLDAGVDVDFVHPELQSTALVAAIEEHRSDVALLLLDHGASPTLVSPLEAMTPLQAARAARLDRVVARLSRAAPAT
;
A
#
# COMPACT_ATOMS: atom_id res chain seq x y z
N MET A 1 -16.55 -13.10 4.98
CA MET A 1 -16.71 -12.42 4.86
C MET A 1 -15.86 -11.35 4.53
N SER A 2 -15.09 -10.94 5.08
CA SER A 2 -14.45 -9.72 4.88
C SER A 2 -13.53 -9.60 3.75
N HIS A 3 -13.05 -10.65 3.17
CA HIS A 3 -12.15 -10.53 2.03
C HIS A 3 -12.88 -10.14 0.74
N GLY A 4 -14.20 -10.13 0.77
CA GLY A 4 -14.96 -9.82 -0.43
C GLY A 4 -14.69 -8.44 -1.00
N ASP A 5 -14.23 -7.50 -0.16
CA ASP A 5 -14.02 -6.13 -0.60
C ASP A 5 -12.60 -5.83 -1.03
N TYR A 6 -11.69 -6.82 -0.99
CA TYR A 6 -10.30 -6.52 -1.29
C TYR A 6 -10.09 -6.03 -2.73
N LYS A 7 -10.91 -6.48 -3.66
CA LYS A 7 -10.79 -6.04 -5.05
C LYS A 7 -11.12 -4.57 -5.20
N ALA A 8 -12.21 -4.13 -4.58
CA ALA A 8 -12.61 -2.73 -4.61
C ALA A 8 -11.59 -1.86 -3.88
N PHE A 9 -11.08 -2.35 -2.74
CA PHE A 9 -10.05 -1.67 -1.98
C PHE A 9 -8.79 -1.48 -2.81
N PHE A 10 -8.33 -2.56 -3.45
CA PHE A 10 -7.12 -2.52 -4.28
C PHE A 10 -7.31 -1.55 -5.45
N ALA A 11 -8.46 -1.62 -6.12
CA ALA A 11 -8.74 -0.74 -7.24
C ALA A 11 -8.77 0.72 -6.80
N ALA A 12 -9.35 1.02 -5.64
CA ALA A 12 -9.37 2.38 -5.11
C ALA A 12 -7.96 2.88 -4.82
N ALA A 13 -7.10 2.01 -4.29
CA ALA A 13 -5.71 2.38 -4.02
C ALA A 13 -4.98 2.73 -5.31
N CYS A 14 -5.15 1.91 -6.34
CA CYS A 14 -4.50 2.17 -7.63
C CYS A 14 -5.02 3.45 -8.29
N ALA A 15 -6.31 3.75 -8.11
CA ALA A 15 -6.92 4.94 -8.69
C ALA A 15 -6.60 6.22 -7.93
N GLY A 16 -6.06 6.09 -6.71
CA GLY A 16 -5.77 7.26 -5.89
C GLY A 16 -7.01 7.83 -5.21
N ASP A 17 -8.05 7.03 -5.06
CA ASP A 17 -9.30 7.47 -4.44
C ASP A 17 -9.18 7.37 -2.91
N VAL A 18 -8.66 8.43 -2.32
CA VAL A 18 -8.36 8.46 -0.89
C VAL A 18 -9.62 8.20 -0.04
N GLU A 19 -10.74 8.80 -0.42
CA GLU A 19 -11.97 8.65 0.35
C GLU A 19 -12.46 7.21 0.36
N LEU A 20 -12.42 6.57 -0.79
CA LEU A 20 -12.87 5.18 -0.88
C LEU A 20 -11.90 4.24 -0.17
N VAL A 21 -10.59 4.50 -0.28
CA VAL A 21 -9.61 3.72 0.46
C VAL A 21 -9.88 3.83 1.97
N ARG A 22 -10.11 5.05 2.45
CA ARG A 22 -10.41 5.27 3.87
C ARG A 22 -11.66 4.52 4.28
N HIS A 23 -12.69 4.55 3.44
CA HIS A 23 -13.93 3.83 3.72
C HIS A 23 -13.67 2.33 3.94
N HIS A 24 -12.89 1.72 3.06
CA HIS A 24 -12.59 0.31 3.17
C HIS A 24 -11.74 -0.01 4.41
N LEU A 25 -10.78 0.87 4.72
CA LEU A 25 -9.96 0.68 5.91
C LEU A 25 -10.82 0.75 7.18
N ASP A 26 -11.74 1.70 7.22
CA ASP A 26 -12.64 1.84 8.36
C ASP A 26 -13.59 0.65 8.47
N ALA A 27 -13.91 0.02 7.36
CA ALA A 27 -14.79 -1.15 7.34
C ALA A 27 -14.05 -2.44 7.73
N GLY A 28 -12.73 -2.36 7.94
CA GLY A 28 -11.98 -3.50 8.46
C GLY A 28 -11.28 -4.36 7.43
N VAL A 29 -11.07 -3.86 6.21
CA VAL A 29 -10.33 -4.61 5.21
C VAL A 29 -8.89 -4.82 5.70
N ASP A 30 -8.30 -5.97 5.36
CA ASP A 30 -6.93 -6.27 5.74
C ASP A 30 -5.99 -5.44 4.87
N VAL A 31 -5.32 -4.46 5.49
CA VAL A 31 -4.48 -3.52 4.76
C VAL A 31 -3.29 -4.21 4.08
N ASP A 32 -2.85 -5.35 4.62
CA ASP A 32 -1.70 -6.09 4.08
C ASP A 32 -2.10 -7.26 3.18
N PHE A 33 -3.37 -7.36 2.84
CA PHE A 33 -3.84 -8.49 2.06
C PHE A 33 -3.15 -8.51 0.69
N VAL A 34 -2.60 -9.68 0.32
CA VAL A 34 -1.98 -9.85 -0.99
C VAL A 34 -3.06 -10.26 -1.98
N HIS A 35 -3.24 -9.46 -3.02
CA HIS A 35 -4.24 -9.73 -4.05
C HIS A 35 -3.91 -11.07 -4.72
N PRO A 36 -4.80 -12.07 -4.63
CA PRO A 36 -4.44 -13.41 -5.08
C PRO A 36 -4.18 -13.53 -6.58
N GLU A 37 -4.83 -12.69 -7.36
CA GLU A 37 -4.64 -12.74 -8.81
C GLU A 37 -3.45 -11.90 -9.25
N LEU A 38 -3.26 -10.74 -8.63
CA LEU A 38 -2.19 -9.82 -9.01
C LEU A 38 -0.90 -10.03 -8.24
N GLN A 39 -0.97 -10.78 -7.12
CA GLN A 39 0.20 -11.06 -6.28
C GLN A 39 0.87 -9.78 -5.81
N SER A 40 0.08 -8.78 -5.43
CA SER A 40 0.58 -7.49 -5.01
C SER A 40 -0.23 -6.97 -3.82
N THR A 41 0.37 -6.06 -3.05
CA THR A 41 -0.31 -5.41 -1.94
C THR A 41 -0.82 -4.05 -2.37
N ALA A 42 -1.83 -3.53 -1.66
CA ALA A 42 -2.35 -2.21 -1.97
C ALA A 42 -1.26 -1.14 -1.80
N LEU A 43 -0.39 -1.28 -0.80
CA LEU A 43 0.66 -0.29 -0.57
C LEU A 43 1.63 -0.20 -1.75
N VAL A 44 2.17 -1.34 -2.21
CA VAL A 44 3.12 -1.32 -3.32
C VAL A 44 2.42 -0.88 -4.60
N ALA A 45 1.19 -1.34 -4.83
CA ALA A 45 0.45 -0.93 -6.01
C ALA A 45 0.21 0.58 -6.03
N ALA A 46 -0.17 1.18 -4.89
CA ALA A 46 -0.35 2.62 -4.80
C ALA A 46 0.95 3.36 -5.10
N ILE A 47 2.07 2.84 -4.58
CA ILE A 47 3.37 3.45 -4.83
C ILE A 47 3.70 3.39 -6.32
N GLU A 48 3.48 2.26 -6.96
CA GLU A 48 3.78 2.13 -8.38
C GLU A 48 2.90 3.02 -9.25
N GLU A 49 1.69 3.31 -8.79
CA GLU A 49 0.79 4.20 -9.50
C GLU A 49 1.01 5.67 -9.11
N HIS A 50 2.04 5.94 -8.32
CA HIS A 50 2.39 7.29 -7.87
C HIS A 50 1.29 7.94 -7.04
N ARG A 51 0.59 7.14 -6.24
CA ARG A 51 -0.47 7.63 -5.35
C ARG A 51 0.09 7.84 -3.95
N SER A 52 0.89 8.90 -3.78
CA SER A 52 1.54 9.18 -2.50
C SER A 52 0.55 9.31 -1.35
N ASP A 53 -0.55 10.01 -1.57
CA ASP A 53 -1.53 10.22 -0.52
C ASP A 53 -2.14 8.91 -0.04
N VAL A 54 -2.43 8.01 -0.97
CA VAL A 54 -2.96 6.69 -0.62
C VAL A 54 -1.90 5.88 0.13
N ALA A 55 -0.67 5.90 -0.36
CA ALA A 55 0.41 5.15 0.30
C ALA A 55 0.60 5.61 1.74
N LEU A 56 0.59 6.92 1.98
CA LEU A 56 0.73 7.45 3.33
C LEU A 56 -0.47 7.10 4.20
N LEU A 57 -1.66 7.12 3.64
CA LEU A 57 -2.86 6.73 4.37
C LEU A 57 -2.79 5.26 4.77
N LEU A 58 -2.35 4.40 3.87
CA LEU A 58 -2.22 2.97 4.18
C LEU A 58 -1.22 2.76 5.30
N LEU A 59 -0.09 3.46 5.27
CA LEU A 59 0.90 3.37 6.33
C LEU A 59 0.35 3.86 7.67
N ASP A 60 -0.47 4.92 7.65
CA ASP A 60 -1.11 5.43 8.84
C ASP A 60 -2.08 4.41 9.45
N HIS A 61 -2.63 3.54 8.63
CA HIS A 61 -3.57 2.51 9.07
C HIS A 61 -2.89 1.16 9.30
N GLY A 62 -1.57 1.15 9.43
CA GLY A 62 -0.86 -0.05 9.85
C GLY A 62 -0.32 -0.94 8.75
N ALA A 63 -0.29 -0.45 7.50
CA ALA A 63 0.33 -1.24 6.44
C ALA A 63 1.77 -1.55 6.80
N SER A 64 2.19 -2.79 6.56
CA SER A 64 3.56 -3.21 6.88
C SER A 64 4.55 -2.47 6.01
N PRO A 65 5.53 -1.78 6.60
CA PRO A 65 6.53 -1.06 5.81
C PRO A 65 7.57 -1.98 5.17
N THR A 66 7.54 -3.27 5.51
CA THR A 66 8.59 -4.20 5.05
C THR A 66 8.05 -5.39 4.27
N LEU A 67 6.74 -5.49 4.08
CA LEU A 67 6.15 -6.63 3.39
C LEU A 67 6.50 -6.60 1.90
N VAL A 68 7.19 -7.64 1.44
CA VAL A 68 7.59 -7.74 0.04
C VAL A 68 6.40 -8.13 -0.81
N SER A 69 6.16 -7.38 -1.87
CA SER A 69 5.11 -7.71 -2.82
C SER A 69 5.61 -8.83 -3.74
N PRO A 70 4.91 -9.97 -3.80
CA PRO A 70 5.41 -11.10 -4.60
C PRO A 70 5.60 -10.79 -6.08
N LEU A 71 4.68 -10.03 -6.65
CA LEU A 71 4.78 -9.72 -8.08
C LEU A 71 6.03 -8.91 -8.39
N GLU A 72 6.24 -7.84 -7.64
CA GLU A 72 7.35 -6.94 -7.90
C GLU A 72 8.65 -7.40 -7.26
N ALA A 73 8.55 -8.30 -6.29
CA ALA A 73 9.70 -8.75 -5.49
C ALA A 73 10.43 -7.58 -4.84
N MET A 74 9.68 -6.54 -4.47
CA MET A 74 10.23 -5.34 -3.86
C MET A 74 9.57 -5.05 -2.52
N THR A 75 10.36 -4.48 -1.62
CA THR A 75 9.79 -3.90 -0.40
C THR A 75 9.13 -2.57 -0.77
N PRO A 76 8.23 -2.07 0.08
CA PRO A 76 7.65 -0.75 -0.16
C PRO A 76 8.70 0.35 -0.31
N LEU A 77 9.79 0.29 0.46
CA LEU A 77 10.84 1.30 0.35
C LEU A 77 11.53 1.25 -1.01
N GLN A 78 11.83 0.04 -1.49
CA GLN A 78 12.44 -0.12 -2.81
C GLN A 78 11.51 0.45 -3.90
N ALA A 79 10.21 0.13 -3.80
CA ALA A 79 9.23 0.63 -4.76
C ALA A 79 9.14 2.15 -4.71
N ALA A 80 9.12 2.73 -3.51
CA ALA A 80 9.01 4.18 -3.34
C ALA A 80 10.23 4.90 -3.90
N ARG A 81 11.41 4.33 -3.72
CA ARG A 81 12.63 4.92 -4.28
C ARG A 81 12.62 4.87 -5.80
N ALA A 82 12.19 3.74 -6.36
CA ALA A 82 12.09 3.60 -7.81
C ALA A 82 11.09 4.59 -8.40
N ALA A 83 10.00 4.86 -7.69
CA ALA A 83 8.98 5.79 -8.14
C ALA A 83 9.29 7.24 -7.78
N ARG A 84 10.35 7.46 -7.00
CA ARG A 84 10.78 8.80 -6.56
C ARG A 84 9.71 9.55 -5.77
N LEU A 85 9.01 8.82 -4.92
CA LEU A 85 7.99 9.41 -4.06
C LEU A 85 8.62 9.82 -2.74
N ASP A 86 9.20 11.01 -2.70
CA ASP A 86 10.04 11.47 -1.60
C ASP A 86 9.34 11.41 -0.24
N ARG A 87 8.08 11.81 -0.18
CA ARG A 87 7.36 11.77 1.10
C ARG A 87 7.16 10.34 1.59
N VAL A 88 6.89 9.44 0.67
CA VAL A 88 6.72 8.03 1.01
C VAL A 88 8.05 7.43 1.44
N VAL A 89 9.12 7.76 0.71
CA VAL A 89 10.47 7.31 1.09
C VAL A 89 10.81 7.77 2.50
N ALA A 90 10.56 9.03 2.81
CA ALA A 90 10.86 9.57 4.13
C ALA A 90 10.07 8.86 5.22
N ARG A 91 8.78 8.59 4.97
CA ARG A 91 7.94 7.92 5.94
C ARG A 91 8.41 6.48 6.17
N LEU A 92 8.73 5.77 5.09
CA LEU A 92 9.18 4.39 5.20
C LEU A 92 10.56 4.30 5.85
N SER A 93 11.43 5.26 5.58
CA SER A 93 12.76 5.27 6.19
C SER A 93 12.68 5.46 7.70
N ARG A 94 11.70 6.24 8.17
CA ARG A 94 11.52 6.41 9.61
C ARG A 94 10.87 5.19 10.26
N ALA A 95 10.01 4.50 9.52
CA ALA A 95 9.30 3.33 10.04
C ALA A 95 10.19 2.11 10.08
N ALA A 96 11.16 2.02 9.16
CA ALA A 96 12.02 0.85 9.08
C ALA A 96 13.05 0.86 10.21
N PRO A 97 13.33 -0.30 10.81
CA PRO A 97 14.39 -0.37 11.80
C PRO A 97 15.72 0.03 11.20
N ALA A 98 16.53 0.72 12.00
CA ALA A 98 17.85 1.09 11.57
C ALA A 98 18.77 -0.10 11.74
N THR A 99 19.02 -0.84 10.73
CA THR A 99 19.88 -2.02 10.83
C THR A 99 20.91 -2.03 9.74
#